data_82668218112cc52e5ca78c6f0d70ebdb
#
_entry.id   82668218112cc52e5ca78c6f0d70ebdb
#
_cell.length_a   1.000
_cell.length_b   1.000
_cell.length_c   1.000
_cell.angle_alpha   90.00
_cell.angle_beta   90.00
_cell.angle_gamma   90.00
#
_symmetry.space_group_name_H-M   'P 1'
#
loop_
_entity.id
_entity.type
_entity.pdbx_description
1 polymer ?
#
loop_
_entity_poly.entity_id
_entity_poly.type
_entity_poly.pdbx_seq_one_letter_code
_entity_poly.pdbx_strand_id
1 'polypeptide(L)'
;QVLGAINLLSAAGVNIPVEAIREGFEHVVELTGLMGRWQVLQENPKVVCDTGHNAGGWQYLQIQLEEELKRHKHLFMIVGMVNDKDIDGVLDLMPEKAFYFFTQASVQRAMPAEDFATKAIFHGLSGTICDSVPEAVEKALARAGQDDIIFIGGSTFVVADALPLFLKKDK
;
A
#
# COMPACT_ATOMS: atom_id res chain seq x y z
N GLN A 1 -6.66 -13.85 -12.34
CA GLN A 1 -7.65 -13.41 -13.35
C GLN A 1 -6.95 -13.08 -14.68
N VAL A 2 -5.88 -12.25 -14.73
CA VAL A 2 -5.19 -11.86 -15.97
C VAL A 2 -4.64 -13.08 -16.72
N LEU A 3 -3.94 -14.01 -16.04
CA LEU A 3 -3.46 -15.24 -16.67
C LEU A 3 -4.60 -16.11 -17.24
N GLY A 4 -5.76 -16.12 -16.58
CA GLY A 4 -6.96 -16.79 -17.10
C GLY A 4 -7.48 -16.15 -18.40
N ALA A 5 -7.48 -14.81 -18.48
CA ALA A 5 -7.84 -14.09 -19.70
C ALA A 5 -6.85 -14.36 -20.85
N ILE A 6 -5.54 -14.37 -20.54
CA ILE A 6 -4.48 -14.71 -21.51
C ILE A 6 -4.70 -16.13 -22.06
N ASN A 7 -4.99 -17.12 -21.20
CA ASN A 7 -5.26 -18.49 -21.63
C ASN A 7 -6.49 -18.59 -22.53
N LEU A 8 -7.57 -17.85 -22.21
CA LEU A 8 -8.77 -17.81 -23.06
C LEU A 8 -8.50 -17.17 -24.41
N LEU A 9 -7.75 -16.07 -24.46
CA LEU A 9 -7.34 -15.42 -25.70
C LEU A 9 -6.46 -16.35 -26.56
N SER A 10 -5.50 -17.03 -25.94
CA SER A 10 -4.66 -18.01 -26.63
C SER A 10 -5.47 -19.17 -27.21
N ALA A 11 -6.46 -19.68 -26.46
CA ALA A 11 -7.38 -20.71 -26.96
C ALA A 11 -8.26 -20.21 -28.10
N ALA A 12 -8.54 -18.91 -28.16
CA ALA A 12 -9.26 -18.26 -29.26
C ALA A 12 -8.36 -17.93 -30.48
N GLY A 13 -7.09 -18.36 -30.47
CA GLY A 13 -6.15 -18.19 -31.58
C GLY A 13 -5.34 -16.88 -31.54
N VAL A 14 -5.42 -16.10 -30.45
CA VAL A 14 -4.57 -14.92 -30.27
C VAL A 14 -3.19 -15.38 -29.81
N ASN A 15 -2.17 -15.10 -30.59
CA ASN A 15 -0.79 -15.42 -30.22
C ASN A 15 -0.25 -14.33 -29.29
N ILE A 16 -0.02 -14.67 -28.01
CA ILE A 16 0.58 -13.78 -27.01
C ILE A 16 1.94 -14.38 -26.60
N PRO A 17 3.06 -13.80 -27.04
CA PRO A 17 4.39 -14.30 -26.67
C PRO A 17 4.63 -14.20 -25.15
N VAL A 18 5.39 -15.13 -24.60
CA VAL A 18 5.73 -15.14 -23.15
C VAL A 18 6.46 -13.88 -22.76
N GLU A 19 7.31 -13.36 -23.65
CA GLU A 19 8.04 -12.09 -23.44
C GLU A 19 7.09 -10.91 -23.28
N ALA A 20 6.04 -10.81 -24.10
CA ALA A 20 5.01 -9.77 -23.99
C ALA A 20 4.22 -9.89 -22.68
N ILE A 21 3.97 -11.11 -22.21
CA ILE A 21 3.33 -11.32 -20.89
C ILE A 21 4.24 -10.81 -19.78
N ARG A 22 5.53 -11.15 -19.80
CA ARG A 22 6.51 -10.70 -18.81
C ARG A 22 6.63 -9.18 -18.81
N GLU A 23 6.87 -8.57 -19.96
CA GLU A 23 6.99 -7.13 -20.13
C GLU A 23 5.74 -6.39 -19.65
N GLY A 24 4.54 -6.91 -19.98
CA GLY A 24 3.28 -6.35 -19.55
C GLY A 24 3.07 -6.37 -18.04
N PHE A 25 3.59 -7.39 -17.32
CA PHE A 25 3.55 -7.44 -15.87
C PHE A 25 4.64 -6.58 -15.20
N GLU A 26 5.85 -6.57 -15.75
CA GLU A 26 7.00 -5.82 -15.22
C GLU A 26 6.79 -4.29 -15.35
N HIS A 27 6.16 -3.86 -16.45
CA HIS A 27 5.96 -2.45 -16.79
C HIS A 27 4.49 -2.00 -16.74
N VAL A 28 3.64 -2.68 -15.95
CA VAL A 28 2.20 -2.40 -15.94
C VAL A 28 1.86 -0.94 -15.60
N VAL A 29 2.59 -0.30 -14.69
CA VAL A 29 2.37 1.10 -14.31
C VAL A 29 2.70 2.03 -15.48
N GLU A 30 3.86 1.84 -16.11
CA GLU A 30 4.36 2.65 -17.23
C GLU A 30 3.45 2.50 -18.46
N LEU A 31 3.04 1.27 -18.78
CA LEU A 31 2.23 0.97 -19.95
C LEU A 31 0.75 1.38 -19.81
N THR A 32 0.21 1.38 -18.59
CA THR A 32 -1.23 1.58 -18.36
C THR A 32 -1.59 2.80 -17.53
N GLY A 33 -0.59 3.44 -16.89
CA GLY A 33 -0.84 4.49 -15.91
C GLY A 33 -1.49 3.98 -14.61
N LEU A 34 -1.55 2.66 -14.37
CA LEU A 34 -2.11 2.08 -13.16
C LEU A 34 -1.23 2.42 -11.96
N MET A 35 -1.75 3.23 -11.05
CA MET A 35 -1.03 3.65 -9.84
C MET A 35 -1.43 2.83 -8.62
N GLY A 36 -0.54 2.84 -7.59
CA GLY A 36 -0.81 2.22 -6.30
C GLY A 36 -0.76 0.69 -6.31
N ARG A 37 0.15 0.08 -7.07
CA ARG A 37 0.48 -1.35 -7.03
C ARG A 37 1.96 -1.52 -6.75
N TRP A 38 2.32 -1.67 -5.46
CA TRP A 38 3.69 -1.68 -4.98
C TRP A 38 4.55 -0.59 -5.63
N GLN A 39 3.96 0.61 -5.73
CA GLN A 39 4.54 1.73 -6.44
C GLN A 39 5.54 2.46 -5.55
N VAL A 40 6.78 2.59 -6.01
CA VAL A 40 7.80 3.41 -5.35
C VAL A 40 7.52 4.88 -5.67
N LEU A 41 7.35 5.68 -4.62
CA LEU A 41 7.07 7.12 -4.71
C LEU A 41 8.32 7.96 -4.44
N GLN A 42 9.26 7.43 -3.65
CA GLN A 42 10.51 8.06 -3.25
C GLN A 42 11.53 6.97 -2.90
N GLU A 43 12.82 7.22 -3.16
CA GLU A 43 13.89 6.24 -2.92
C GLU A 43 14.55 6.38 -1.54
N ASN A 44 14.69 7.59 -0.99
CA ASN A 44 15.42 7.83 0.26
C ASN A 44 14.71 8.87 1.15
N PRO A 45 14.10 8.50 2.28
CA PRO A 45 13.76 7.12 2.62
C PRO A 45 12.91 6.49 1.52
N LYS A 46 12.94 5.15 1.44
CA LYS A 46 12.09 4.46 0.46
C LYS A 46 10.62 4.62 0.85
N VAL A 47 9.80 5.16 -0.03
CA VAL A 47 8.35 5.27 0.16
C VAL A 47 7.64 4.43 -0.90
N VAL A 48 6.82 3.47 -0.45
CA VAL A 48 6.05 2.58 -1.31
C VAL A 48 4.58 2.71 -0.98
N CYS A 49 3.71 2.70 -1.98
CA CYS A 49 2.28 2.61 -1.77
C CYS A 49 1.65 1.40 -2.46
N ASP A 50 0.61 0.85 -1.82
CA ASP A 50 -0.22 -0.19 -2.42
C ASP A 50 -1.69 -0.06 -1.98
N THR A 51 -2.61 -0.27 -2.92
CA THR A 51 -4.06 -0.16 -2.71
C THR A 51 -4.69 -1.44 -2.17
N GLY A 52 -3.91 -2.42 -1.72
CA GLY A 52 -4.39 -3.63 -1.05
C GLY A 52 -5.28 -3.28 0.16
N HIS A 53 -6.52 -3.81 0.16
CA HIS A 53 -7.56 -3.43 1.11
C HIS A 53 -8.39 -4.61 1.61
N ASN A 54 -7.93 -5.83 1.41
CA ASN A 54 -8.58 -7.06 1.88
C ASN A 54 -7.52 -8.10 2.27
N ALA A 55 -7.91 -9.11 3.05
CA ALA A 55 -7.01 -10.14 3.55
C ALA A 55 -6.24 -10.86 2.42
N GLY A 56 -6.90 -11.17 1.29
CA GLY A 56 -6.23 -11.82 0.16
C GLY A 56 -5.10 -10.99 -0.45
N GLY A 57 -5.25 -9.68 -0.56
CA GLY A 57 -4.20 -8.77 -0.99
C GLY A 57 -3.08 -8.64 0.05
N TRP A 58 -3.46 -8.56 1.34
CA TRP A 58 -2.52 -8.41 2.44
C TRP A 58 -1.62 -9.62 2.66
N GLN A 59 -2.05 -10.84 2.31
CA GLN A 59 -1.17 -12.01 2.31
C GLN A 59 0.09 -11.82 1.45
N TYR A 60 -0.05 -11.15 0.30
CA TYR A 60 1.09 -10.82 -0.57
C TYR A 60 1.88 -9.63 -0.05
N LEU A 61 1.19 -8.59 0.46
CA LEU A 61 1.84 -7.40 1.02
C LEU A 61 2.69 -7.74 2.24
N GLN A 62 2.21 -8.63 3.12
CA GLN A 62 2.96 -9.11 4.27
C GLN A 62 4.31 -9.68 3.84
N ILE A 63 4.33 -10.59 2.85
CA ILE A 63 5.55 -11.21 2.34
C ILE A 63 6.51 -10.14 1.77
N GLN A 64 5.99 -9.18 1.00
CA GLN A 64 6.79 -8.11 0.42
C GLN A 64 7.38 -7.20 1.51
N LEU A 65 6.59 -6.83 2.52
CA LEU A 65 7.04 -6.00 3.64
C LEU A 65 8.09 -6.73 4.49
N GLU A 66 7.95 -8.03 4.72
CA GLU A 66 8.95 -8.84 5.41
C GLU A 66 10.28 -8.91 4.64
N GLU A 67 10.24 -9.00 3.30
CA GLU A 67 11.45 -8.95 2.47
C GLU A 67 12.11 -7.57 2.50
N GLU A 68 11.34 -6.49 2.52
CA GLU A 68 11.88 -5.13 2.65
C GLU A 68 12.51 -4.90 4.03
N LEU A 69 11.94 -5.44 5.11
CA LEU A 69 12.49 -5.38 6.46
C LEU A 69 13.89 -6.03 6.59
N LYS A 70 14.26 -6.93 5.68
CA LYS A 70 15.63 -7.50 5.64
C LYS A 70 16.66 -6.52 5.08
N ARG A 71 16.21 -5.48 4.38
CA ARG A 71 17.05 -4.51 3.65
C ARG A 71 17.03 -3.12 4.28
N HIS A 72 16.04 -2.83 5.13
CA HIS A 72 15.82 -1.54 5.77
C HIS A 72 15.86 -1.67 7.29
N LYS A 73 16.23 -0.59 7.98
CA LYS A 73 16.37 -0.59 9.45
C LYS A 73 15.02 -0.60 10.15
N HIS A 74 14.10 0.23 9.70
CA HIS A 74 12.76 0.36 10.29
C HIS A 74 11.70 0.41 9.19
N LEU A 75 10.51 -0.09 9.53
CA LEU A 75 9.30 0.04 8.72
C LEU A 75 8.34 1.01 9.39
N PHE A 76 7.91 2.01 8.64
CA PHE A 76 6.86 2.94 9.00
C PHE A 76 5.62 2.64 8.17
N MET A 77 4.47 2.49 8.83
CA MET A 77 3.21 2.09 8.22
C MET A 77 2.19 3.22 8.31
N ILE A 78 1.84 3.83 7.20
CA ILE A 78 0.74 4.81 7.09
C ILE A 78 -0.47 4.06 6.58
N VAL A 79 -1.44 3.80 7.45
CA VAL A 79 -2.57 2.92 7.13
C VAL A 79 -3.90 3.48 7.58
N GLY A 80 -4.91 3.27 6.75
CA GLY A 80 -6.30 3.61 7.04
C GLY A 80 -7.24 2.74 6.20
N MET A 81 -8.42 2.47 6.72
CA MET A 81 -9.38 1.55 6.11
C MET A 81 -10.72 2.22 5.84
N VAL A 82 -11.60 1.52 5.16
CA VAL A 82 -13.01 1.89 4.99
C VAL A 82 -13.91 0.91 5.77
N ASN A 83 -15.06 1.38 6.23
CA ASN A 83 -15.95 0.66 7.15
C ASN A 83 -16.55 -0.65 6.60
N ASP A 84 -16.54 -0.86 5.29
CA ASP A 84 -17.20 -1.98 4.62
C ASP A 84 -16.27 -3.17 4.33
N LYS A 85 -15.13 -3.27 5.04
CA LYS A 85 -14.10 -4.31 4.81
C LYS A 85 -13.93 -5.24 6.01
N ASP A 86 -13.34 -6.41 5.74
CA ASP A 86 -12.83 -7.32 6.77
C ASP A 86 -11.53 -6.74 7.34
N ILE A 87 -11.69 -5.86 8.34
CA ILE A 87 -10.59 -5.12 8.95
C ILE A 87 -9.76 -6.06 9.82
N ASP A 88 -10.40 -6.93 10.59
CA ASP A 88 -9.72 -7.83 11.51
C ASP A 88 -8.81 -8.81 10.75
N GLY A 89 -9.28 -9.40 9.64
CA GLY A 89 -8.48 -10.26 8.79
C GLY A 89 -7.32 -9.53 8.08
N VAL A 90 -7.39 -8.21 7.92
CA VAL A 90 -6.28 -7.39 7.42
C VAL A 90 -5.29 -7.09 8.54
N LEU A 91 -5.77 -6.71 9.74
CA LEU A 91 -4.94 -6.40 10.89
C LEU A 91 -4.07 -7.58 11.32
N ASP A 92 -4.60 -8.82 11.26
CA ASP A 92 -3.87 -10.06 11.55
C ASP A 92 -2.65 -10.29 10.62
N LEU A 93 -2.65 -9.66 9.45
CA LEU A 93 -1.58 -9.79 8.45
C LEU A 93 -0.59 -8.61 8.46
N MET A 94 -0.86 -7.60 9.27
CA MET A 94 0.02 -6.43 9.37
C MET A 94 1.26 -6.73 10.22
N PRO A 95 2.46 -6.25 9.81
CA PRO A 95 3.71 -6.50 10.54
C PRO A 95 3.67 -5.95 11.97
N GLU A 96 3.91 -6.78 12.98
CA GLU A 96 4.00 -6.33 14.38
C GLU A 96 5.20 -5.39 14.62
N LYS A 97 6.30 -5.61 13.89
CA LYS A 97 7.54 -4.83 14.03
C LYS A 97 7.57 -3.64 13.09
N ALA A 98 6.65 -2.70 13.31
CA ALA A 98 6.59 -1.47 12.54
C ALA A 98 6.16 -0.28 13.41
N PHE A 99 6.45 0.94 12.95
CA PHE A 99 5.92 2.18 13.54
C PHE A 99 4.67 2.60 12.78
N TYR A 100 3.51 2.56 13.44
CA TYR A 100 2.24 2.85 12.80
C TYR A 100 1.84 4.32 12.90
N PHE A 101 1.28 4.83 11.82
CA PHE A 101 0.52 6.07 11.73
C PHE A 101 -0.87 5.69 11.22
N PHE A 102 -1.82 5.61 12.14
CA PHE A 102 -3.21 5.33 11.84
C PHE A 102 -3.87 6.60 11.34
N THR A 103 -4.48 6.54 10.16
CA THR A 103 -5.07 7.70 9.52
C THR A 103 -6.41 7.37 8.88
N GLN A 104 -7.06 8.39 8.36
CA GLN A 104 -8.30 8.27 7.59
C GLN A 104 -8.18 9.01 6.25
N ALA A 105 -8.78 8.42 5.22
CA ALA A 105 -8.87 9.07 3.92
C ALA A 105 -9.92 10.20 3.92
N SER A 106 -9.79 11.14 2.97
CA SER A 106 -10.69 12.30 2.81
C SER A 106 -12.06 11.96 2.22
N VAL A 107 -12.54 10.71 2.39
CA VAL A 107 -13.84 10.25 1.86
C VAL A 107 -14.81 9.91 3.00
N GLN A 108 -16.09 10.16 2.79
CA GLN A 108 -17.15 10.01 3.82
C GLN A 108 -17.23 8.58 4.41
N ARG A 109 -16.89 7.54 3.63
CA ARG A 109 -16.93 6.15 4.09
C ARG A 109 -15.63 5.67 4.76
N ALA A 110 -14.64 6.54 4.91
CA ALA A 110 -13.43 6.20 5.64
C ALA A 110 -13.76 5.86 7.10
N MET A 111 -13.08 4.85 7.64
CA MET A 111 -13.11 4.61 9.07
C MET A 111 -12.37 5.72 9.79
N PRO A 112 -12.93 6.31 10.85
CA PRO A 112 -12.20 7.26 11.69
C PRO A 112 -10.88 6.68 12.17
N ALA A 113 -9.82 7.47 12.15
CA ALA A 113 -8.47 7.01 12.53
C ALA A 113 -8.42 6.46 13.97
N GLU A 114 -9.19 7.04 14.89
CA GLU A 114 -9.30 6.59 16.28
C GLU A 114 -9.96 5.21 16.40
N ASP A 115 -11.03 4.96 15.61
CA ASP A 115 -11.73 3.68 15.60
C ASP A 115 -10.82 2.59 15.01
N PHE A 116 -10.08 2.91 13.95
CA PHE A 116 -9.12 2.00 13.35
C PHE A 116 -7.96 1.68 14.29
N ALA A 117 -7.39 2.70 14.95
CA ALA A 117 -6.33 2.52 15.96
C ALA A 117 -6.82 1.66 17.15
N THR A 118 -8.06 1.86 17.59
CA THR A 118 -8.65 1.05 18.65
C THR A 118 -8.71 -0.43 18.27
N LYS A 119 -9.16 -0.74 17.05
CA LYS A 119 -9.13 -2.12 16.53
C LYS A 119 -7.71 -2.66 16.44
N ALA A 120 -6.77 -1.89 15.90
CA ALA A 120 -5.38 -2.28 15.75
C ALA A 120 -4.71 -2.68 17.08
N ILE A 121 -5.04 -2.01 18.18
CA ILE A 121 -4.54 -2.35 19.53
C ILE A 121 -4.94 -3.77 19.93
N PHE A 122 -6.15 -4.25 19.62
CA PHE A 122 -6.58 -5.62 19.91
C PHE A 122 -5.79 -6.67 19.13
N HIS A 123 -5.16 -6.28 18.01
CA HIS A 123 -4.27 -7.12 17.21
C HIS A 123 -2.77 -6.88 17.54
N GLY A 124 -2.46 -6.23 18.68
CA GLY A 124 -1.09 -6.01 19.14
C GLY A 124 -0.35 -4.89 18.40
N LEU A 125 -1.03 -4.13 17.54
CA LEU A 125 -0.44 -3.03 16.79
C LEU A 125 -0.65 -1.72 17.55
N SER A 126 0.39 -0.90 17.64
CA SER A 126 0.32 0.40 18.31
C SER A 126 0.99 1.49 17.48
N GLY A 127 0.49 2.71 17.57
CA GLY A 127 1.02 3.80 16.77
C GLY A 127 0.46 5.17 17.12
N THR A 128 0.74 6.12 16.26
CA THR A 128 0.26 7.51 16.35
C THR A 128 -1.01 7.67 15.52
N ILE A 129 -2.02 8.33 16.08
CA ILE A 129 -3.22 8.70 15.33
C ILE A 129 -2.95 10.02 14.62
N CYS A 130 -3.38 10.10 13.36
CA CYS A 130 -3.25 11.27 12.50
C CYS A 130 -4.61 11.58 11.86
N ASP A 131 -4.99 12.86 11.88
CA ASP A 131 -6.30 13.31 11.40
C ASP A 131 -6.44 13.23 9.87
N SER A 132 -5.32 13.14 9.16
CA SER A 132 -5.30 13.07 7.69
C SER A 132 -4.09 12.30 7.16
N VAL A 133 -4.20 11.84 5.92
CA VAL A 133 -3.08 11.19 5.22
C VAL A 133 -1.88 12.14 5.04
N PRO A 134 -2.04 13.42 4.64
CA PRO A 134 -0.93 14.35 4.58
C PRO A 134 -0.17 14.51 5.91
N GLU A 135 -0.87 14.62 7.03
CA GLU A 135 -0.26 14.69 8.36
C GLU A 135 0.54 13.43 8.70
N ALA A 136 -0.04 12.24 8.41
CA ALA A 136 0.63 10.97 8.62
C ALA A 136 1.92 10.86 7.79
N VAL A 137 1.88 11.30 6.54
CA VAL A 137 3.05 11.33 5.64
C VAL A 137 4.12 12.28 6.18
N GLU A 138 3.75 13.50 6.59
CA GLU A 138 4.68 14.47 7.17
C GLU A 138 5.38 13.90 8.41
N LYS A 139 4.61 13.34 9.35
CA LYS A 139 5.15 12.75 10.59
C LYS A 139 6.05 11.56 10.31
N ALA A 140 5.69 10.69 9.36
CA ALA A 140 6.51 9.54 8.99
C ALA A 140 7.82 9.97 8.34
N LEU A 141 7.79 10.92 7.40
CA LEU A 141 8.99 11.45 6.74
C LEU A 141 9.92 12.18 7.73
N ALA A 142 9.35 12.92 8.69
CA ALA A 142 10.14 13.60 9.73
C ALA A 142 10.86 12.63 10.68
N ARG A 143 10.37 11.39 10.80
CA ARG A 143 10.91 10.38 11.71
C ARG A 143 11.83 9.37 11.00
N ALA A 144 11.57 9.07 9.75
CA ALA A 144 12.31 8.10 8.97
C ALA A 144 13.70 8.60 8.57
N GLY A 145 14.72 7.76 8.76
CA GLY A 145 16.07 7.98 8.21
C GLY A 145 16.18 7.45 6.77
N GLN A 146 17.33 7.70 6.14
CA GLN A 146 17.56 7.32 4.74
C GLN A 146 17.51 5.80 4.48
N ASP A 147 17.84 4.99 5.51
CA ASP A 147 17.85 3.52 5.42
C ASP A 147 16.52 2.89 5.84
N ASP A 148 15.49 3.68 6.06
CA ASP A 148 14.17 3.22 6.47
C ASP A 148 13.21 3.11 5.27
N ILE A 149 12.12 2.38 5.47
CA ILE A 149 11.04 2.26 4.50
C ILE A 149 9.72 2.76 5.10
N ILE A 150 8.96 3.50 4.29
CA ILE A 150 7.61 3.95 4.60
C ILE A 150 6.65 3.25 3.63
N PHE A 151 5.66 2.54 4.17
CA PHE A 151 4.56 1.95 3.41
C PHE A 151 3.28 2.77 3.61
N ILE A 152 2.56 3.05 2.52
CA ILE A 152 1.29 3.77 2.52
C ILE A 152 0.21 2.86 1.92
N GLY A 153 -0.85 2.54 2.70
CA GLY A 153 -1.86 1.61 2.18
C GLY A 153 -3.06 1.37 3.07
N GLY A 154 -3.65 0.18 2.93
CA GLY A 154 -4.88 -0.24 3.60
C GLY A 154 -6.15 0.16 2.86
N SER A 155 -6.10 1.18 2.02
CA SER A 155 -7.23 1.64 1.21
C SER A 155 -6.76 2.34 -0.06
N THR A 156 -7.50 2.16 -1.15
CA THR A 156 -7.30 2.93 -2.39
C THR A 156 -7.40 4.44 -2.14
N PHE A 157 -8.26 4.87 -1.21
CA PHE A 157 -8.45 6.29 -0.90
C PHE A 157 -7.29 6.88 -0.09
N VAL A 158 -6.68 6.11 0.81
CA VAL A 158 -5.46 6.53 1.51
C VAL A 158 -4.32 6.75 0.51
N VAL A 159 -4.15 5.82 -0.44
CA VAL A 159 -3.15 5.97 -1.51
C VAL A 159 -3.48 7.16 -2.40
N ALA A 160 -4.74 7.37 -2.77
CA ALA A 160 -5.16 8.52 -3.59
C ALA A 160 -4.86 9.87 -2.92
N ASP A 161 -5.05 9.98 -1.60
CA ASP A 161 -4.73 11.19 -0.84
C ASP A 161 -3.21 11.42 -0.70
N ALA A 162 -2.41 10.33 -0.69
CA ALA A 162 -0.96 10.40 -0.56
C ALA A 162 -0.25 10.73 -1.89
N LEU A 163 -0.71 10.18 -3.01
CA LEU A 163 -0.05 10.32 -4.32
C LEU A 163 0.29 11.78 -4.70
N PRO A 164 -0.60 12.77 -4.55
CA PRO A 164 -0.31 14.16 -4.91
C PRO A 164 0.84 14.79 -4.13
N LEU A 165 1.22 14.22 -2.98
CA LEU A 165 2.32 14.73 -2.15
C LEU A 165 3.70 14.37 -2.73
N PHE A 166 3.76 13.32 -3.55
CA PHE A 166 4.99 12.79 -4.15
C PHE A 166 5.07 13.05 -5.66
N LEU A 167 3.93 13.17 -6.33
CA LEU A 167 3.91 13.47 -7.75
C LEU A 167 4.29 14.95 -7.96
N LYS A 168 5.34 15.22 -8.71
CA LYS A 168 5.67 16.58 -9.15
C LYS A 168 4.47 17.11 -9.92
N LYS A 169 3.96 18.28 -9.53
CA LYS A 169 3.06 19.04 -10.41
C LYS A 169 3.91 19.47 -11.59
N ASP A 170 3.74 18.79 -12.72
CA ASP A 170 4.24 19.30 -13.98
C ASP A 170 3.60 20.68 -14.18
N LYS A 171 4.45 21.72 -14.15
CA LYS A 171 4.06 23.09 -14.44
C LYS A 171 4.04 23.32 -15.94
#